data_7433c71f5a882ca87584e0f47dc3bb50
#
_entry.id   7433c71f5a882ca87584e0f47dc3bb50
#
_cell.length_a   1.000
_cell.length_b   1.000
_cell.length_c   1.000
_cell.angle_alpha   90.00
_cell.angle_beta   90.00
_cell.angle_gamma   90.00
#
_symmetry.space_group_name_H-M   'P 1'
#
loop_
_entity.id
_entity.type
_entity.pdbx_description
1 polymer ?
#
loop_
_entity_poly.entity_id
_entity_poly.type
_entity_poly.pdbx_seq_one_letter_code
_entity_poly.pdbx_strand_id
1 'polypeptide(L)'
;MFTGIVSGTAPIVKIEEKDFIRTFTVDLDKYDDNLEIGASVALDGVCMTVVSIENNLVKFDAIEETLSRTTLGKLSVDSSVNIERSLKMGDELGGHIISGHVLMSAKIIQIKDLSLIHI
;
A
#
# COMPACT_ATOMS: atom_id res chain seq x y z
N MET A 1 -7.30 -6.60 -7.21
CA MET A 1 -6.63 -6.04 -8.39
C MET A 1 -6.62 -4.53 -8.35
N PHE A 2 -5.64 -3.92 -8.97
CA PHE A 2 -5.36 -2.49 -8.88
C PHE A 2 -5.03 -1.93 -10.26
N THR A 3 -5.06 -0.60 -10.38
CA THR A 3 -4.67 0.09 -11.63
C THR A 3 -3.21 0.50 -11.64
N GLY A 4 -2.59 0.59 -10.49
CA GLY A 4 -1.26 1.17 -10.31
C GLY A 4 -1.27 2.69 -10.13
N ILE A 5 -2.45 3.31 -10.11
CA ILE A 5 -2.58 4.75 -9.91
C ILE A 5 -2.84 4.99 -8.42
N VAL A 6 -1.88 5.62 -7.77
CA VAL A 6 -1.93 5.92 -6.35
C VAL A 6 -2.99 7.00 -6.08
N SER A 7 -3.85 6.75 -5.09
CA SER A 7 -4.89 7.71 -4.69
C SER A 7 -4.35 8.79 -3.77
N GLY A 8 -3.36 8.47 -2.97
CA GLY A 8 -2.76 9.39 -2.01
C GLY A 8 -1.86 8.65 -1.03
N THR A 9 -1.57 9.27 0.09
CA THR A 9 -0.72 8.68 1.13
C THR A 9 -1.43 8.64 2.46
N ALA A 10 -0.98 7.75 3.33
CA ALA A 10 -1.48 7.65 4.69
C ALA A 10 -0.32 7.31 5.65
N PRO A 11 -0.37 7.80 6.89
CA PRO A 11 0.69 7.53 7.85
C PRO A 11 0.52 6.19 8.54
N ILE A 12 1.64 5.56 8.84
CA ILE A 12 1.70 4.40 9.74
C ILE A 12 1.75 4.94 11.16
N VAL A 13 0.77 4.59 11.98
CA VAL A 13 0.67 5.11 13.34
C VAL A 13 1.16 4.12 14.39
N LYS A 14 1.24 2.84 14.04
CA LYS A 14 1.71 1.81 14.97
C LYS A 14 2.26 0.61 14.20
N ILE A 15 3.31 0.00 14.72
CA ILE A 15 3.87 -1.25 14.22
C ILE A 15 4.03 -2.20 15.39
N GLU A 16 3.49 -3.40 15.25
CA GLU A 16 3.59 -4.45 16.27
C GLU A 16 4.16 -5.72 15.65
N GLU A 17 4.99 -6.44 16.40
CA GLU A 17 5.49 -7.73 15.95
C GLU A 17 5.10 -8.80 16.96
N LYS A 18 4.51 -9.87 16.45
CA LYS A 18 4.13 -11.03 17.26
C LYS A 18 4.09 -12.28 16.40
N ASP A 19 4.70 -13.35 16.87
CA ASP A 19 4.65 -14.65 16.21
C ASP A 19 5.08 -14.59 14.72
N PHE A 20 6.15 -13.83 14.44
CA PHE A 20 6.71 -13.65 13.09
C PHE A 20 5.78 -12.89 12.13
N ILE A 21 4.76 -12.22 12.66
CA ILE A 21 3.88 -11.35 11.90
C ILE A 21 4.11 -9.92 12.34
N ARG A 22 4.26 -9.03 11.36
CA ARG A 22 4.31 -7.59 11.63
C ARG A 22 2.97 -6.98 11.26
N THR A 23 2.34 -6.34 12.23
CA THR A 23 1.05 -5.67 12.05
C THR A 23 1.28 -4.17 11.92
N PHE A 24 0.86 -3.62 10.79
CA PHE A 24 0.87 -2.17 10.55
C PHE A 24 -0.51 -1.61 10.85
N THR A 25 -0.57 -0.57 11.67
CA THR A 25 -1.79 0.23 11.85
C THR A 25 -1.62 1.50 11.03
N VAL A 26 -2.50 1.71 10.09
CA VAL A 26 -2.46 2.82 9.15
C VAL A 26 -3.70 3.69 9.34
N ASP A 27 -3.52 5.00 9.44
CA ASP A 27 -4.62 5.94 9.49
C ASP A 27 -5.09 6.23 8.05
N LEU A 28 -6.12 5.52 7.62
CA LEU A 28 -6.62 5.65 6.25
C LEU A 28 -7.48 6.89 6.02
N ASP A 29 -7.97 7.54 7.10
CA ASP A 29 -8.77 8.75 7.00
C ASP A 29 -9.82 8.65 5.88
N LYS A 30 -9.73 9.50 4.86
CA LYS A 30 -10.71 9.53 3.76
C LYS A 30 -10.66 8.31 2.83
N TYR A 31 -9.67 7.41 2.99
CA TYR A 31 -9.55 6.22 2.14
C TYR A 31 -10.26 5.00 2.71
N ASP A 32 -10.98 5.13 3.81
CA ASP A 32 -11.65 4.01 4.47
C ASP A 32 -13.14 3.86 4.11
N ASP A 33 -13.62 4.61 3.13
CA ASP A 33 -15.03 4.61 2.75
C ASP A 33 -15.50 3.22 2.34
N ASN A 34 -16.52 2.70 3.05
CA ASN A 34 -17.07 1.36 2.84
C ASN A 34 -16.04 0.24 2.91
N LEU A 35 -14.95 0.45 3.64
CA LEU A 35 -13.91 -0.56 3.80
C LEU A 35 -14.39 -1.67 4.73
N GLU A 36 -14.14 -2.91 4.34
CA GLU A 36 -14.52 -4.09 5.13
C GLU A 36 -13.28 -4.94 5.46
N ILE A 37 -13.36 -5.68 6.55
CA ILE A 37 -12.36 -6.68 6.89
C ILE A 37 -12.32 -7.71 5.76
N GLY A 38 -11.12 -8.07 5.32
CA GLY A 38 -10.91 -8.96 4.17
C GLY A 38 -10.71 -8.22 2.86
N ALA A 39 -10.97 -6.91 2.81
CA ALA A 39 -10.71 -6.11 1.61
C ALA A 39 -9.21 -5.99 1.34
N SER A 40 -8.87 -5.79 0.08
CA SER A 40 -7.49 -5.55 -0.34
C SER A 40 -7.23 -4.06 -0.51
N VAL A 41 -6.10 -3.62 0.03
CA VAL A 41 -5.59 -2.24 -0.14
C VAL A 41 -4.12 -2.36 -0.51
N ALA A 42 -3.67 -1.62 -1.51
CA ALA A 42 -2.26 -1.57 -1.85
C ALA A 42 -1.56 -0.54 -0.98
N LEU A 43 -0.57 -0.99 -0.19
CA LEU A 43 0.32 -0.15 0.59
C LEU A 43 1.67 -0.14 -0.11
N ASP A 44 2.11 1.01 -0.62
CA ASP A 44 3.31 1.12 -1.45
C ASP A 44 3.34 0.10 -2.59
N GLY A 45 2.18 -0.12 -3.21
CA GLY A 45 2.02 -1.05 -4.31
C GLY A 45 1.90 -2.52 -3.90
N VAL A 46 1.93 -2.83 -2.62
CA VAL A 46 1.84 -4.20 -2.10
C VAL A 46 0.40 -4.48 -1.68
N CYS A 47 -0.20 -5.51 -2.27
CA CYS A 47 -1.56 -5.92 -1.92
C CYS A 47 -1.59 -6.46 -0.49
N MET A 48 -2.28 -5.76 0.39
CA MET A 48 -2.45 -6.16 1.79
C MET A 48 -3.91 -6.33 2.11
N THR A 49 -4.19 -7.26 3.01
CA THR A 49 -5.56 -7.56 3.42
C THR A 49 -5.89 -6.88 4.75
N VAL A 50 -7.03 -6.25 4.81
CA VAL A 50 -7.54 -5.62 6.03
C VAL A 50 -7.89 -6.69 7.05
N VAL A 51 -7.29 -6.65 8.24
CA VAL A 51 -7.56 -7.60 9.33
C VAL A 51 -8.33 -6.98 10.50
N SER A 52 -8.32 -5.66 10.62
CA SER A 52 -9.03 -4.95 11.70
C SER A 52 -9.33 -3.53 11.27
N ILE A 53 -10.48 -3.02 11.69
CA ILE A 53 -10.89 -1.64 11.45
C ILE A 53 -11.43 -1.08 12.75
N GLU A 54 -10.85 0.05 13.19
CA GLU A 54 -11.33 0.79 14.37
C GLU A 54 -11.27 2.27 14.03
N ASN A 55 -12.44 2.85 13.78
CA ASN A 55 -12.55 4.21 13.22
C ASN A 55 -11.76 4.29 11.91
N ASN A 56 -10.83 5.24 11.77
CA ASN A 56 -9.98 5.36 10.57
C ASN A 56 -8.71 4.51 10.66
N LEU A 57 -8.49 3.81 11.77
CA LEU A 57 -7.29 3.02 12.00
C LEU A 57 -7.51 1.60 11.50
N VAL A 58 -6.76 1.23 10.49
CA VAL A 58 -6.89 -0.04 9.80
C VAL A 58 -5.60 -0.84 9.97
N LYS A 59 -5.73 -2.11 10.32
CA LYS A 59 -4.58 -2.99 10.54
C LYS A 59 -4.39 -3.96 9.39
N PHE A 60 -3.14 -4.16 9.06
CA PHE A 60 -2.68 -5.09 8.01
C PHE A 60 -1.55 -5.94 8.58
N ASP A 61 -1.61 -7.24 8.34
CA ASP A 61 -0.58 -8.18 8.78
C ASP A 61 0.34 -8.54 7.62
N ALA A 62 1.64 -8.49 7.86
CA ALA A 62 2.65 -8.90 6.91
C ALA A 62 3.49 -10.04 7.47
N ILE A 63 3.66 -11.08 6.68
CA ILE A 63 4.56 -12.19 7.01
C ILE A 63 5.99 -11.83 6.59
N GLU A 64 6.97 -12.60 7.07
CA GLU A 64 8.37 -12.33 6.79
C GLU A 64 8.70 -12.27 5.30
N GLU A 65 8.10 -13.14 4.51
CA GLU A 65 8.31 -13.14 3.06
C GLU A 65 7.89 -11.81 2.42
N THR A 66 6.74 -11.28 2.81
CA THR A 66 6.27 -9.98 2.33
C THR A 66 7.22 -8.87 2.75
N LEU A 67 7.68 -8.89 3.99
CA LEU A 67 8.60 -7.87 4.51
C LEU A 67 9.96 -7.90 3.80
N SER A 68 10.45 -9.09 3.45
CA SER A 68 11.75 -9.22 2.78
C SER A 68 11.69 -8.87 1.29
N ARG A 69 10.58 -9.14 0.62
CA ARG A 69 10.41 -8.91 -0.81
C ARG A 69 9.97 -7.50 -1.18
N THR A 70 9.47 -6.75 -0.21
CA THR A 70 8.88 -5.44 -0.46
C THR A 70 9.54 -4.36 0.39
N THR A 71 9.24 -3.10 0.09
CA THR A 71 9.73 -1.98 0.89
C THR A 71 9.03 -1.87 2.24
N LEU A 72 7.97 -2.65 2.48
CA LEU A 72 7.24 -2.61 3.76
C LEU A 72 8.13 -3.00 4.94
N GLY A 73 9.14 -3.84 4.71
CA GLY A 73 10.08 -4.25 5.75
C GLY A 73 10.91 -3.11 6.34
N LYS A 74 11.04 -2.01 5.61
CA LYS A 74 11.85 -0.84 6.03
C LYS A 74 11.02 0.29 6.62
N LEU A 75 9.71 0.13 6.71
CA LEU A 75 8.84 1.18 7.23
C LEU A 75 8.95 1.28 8.74
N SER A 76 8.74 2.48 9.25
CA SER A 76 8.71 2.77 10.68
C SER A 76 7.44 3.58 11.00
N VAL A 77 7.16 3.74 12.29
CA VAL A 77 6.08 4.62 12.73
C VAL A 77 6.34 6.03 12.20
N ASP A 78 5.30 6.68 11.76
CA ASP A 78 5.28 7.99 11.08
C ASP A 78 5.74 7.96 9.62
N SER A 79 6.15 6.81 9.08
CA SER A 79 6.31 6.67 7.64
C SER A 79 4.97 6.87 6.94
N SER A 80 4.99 7.50 5.77
CA SER A 80 3.81 7.58 4.90
C SER A 80 3.90 6.49 3.84
N VAL A 81 2.77 5.85 3.57
CA VAL A 81 2.68 4.84 2.50
C VAL A 81 1.70 5.30 1.44
N ASN A 82 2.00 4.95 0.20
CA ASN A 82 1.08 5.17 -0.90
C ASN A 82 -0.12 4.25 -0.74
N ILE A 83 -1.31 4.78 -0.98
CA ILE A 83 -2.57 4.06 -0.85
C ILE A 83 -3.25 3.96 -2.19
N GLU A 84 -3.68 2.76 -2.52
CA GLU A 84 -4.61 2.52 -3.61
C GLU A 84 -5.63 1.47 -3.15
N ARG A 85 -6.93 1.76 -3.34
CA ARG A 85 -8.00 0.79 -3.08
C ARG A 85 -8.12 -0.17 -4.26
N SER A 86 -8.57 -1.37 -3.99
CA SER A 86 -8.79 -2.34 -5.06
C SER A 86 -9.87 -1.88 -6.03
N LEU A 87 -9.78 -2.33 -7.27
CA LEU A 87 -10.76 -2.05 -8.31
C LEU A 87 -12.13 -2.61 -7.94
N LYS A 88 -13.15 -1.84 -8.23
CA LYS A 88 -14.56 -2.26 -8.12
C LYS A 88 -15.12 -2.44 -9.51
N MET A 89 -16.13 -3.30 -9.63
CA MET A 89 -16.85 -3.45 -10.87
C MET A 89 -17.48 -2.12 -11.29
N GLY A 90 -17.22 -1.69 -12.51
CA GLY A 90 -17.71 -0.41 -13.02
C GLY A 90 -16.74 0.74 -12.90
N ASP A 91 -15.61 0.56 -12.22
CA ASP A 91 -14.58 1.59 -12.13
C ASP A 91 -13.93 1.86 -13.48
N GLU A 92 -13.56 3.11 -13.72
CA GLU A 92 -12.74 3.46 -14.88
C GLU A 92 -11.35 2.88 -14.75
N LEU A 93 -10.85 2.29 -15.84
CA LEU A 93 -9.52 1.74 -15.87
C LEU A 93 -8.55 2.77 -16.49
N GLY A 94 -7.96 3.63 -15.64
CA GLY A 94 -7.03 4.67 -16.09
C GLY A 94 -5.59 4.21 -16.22
N GLY A 95 -5.24 3.10 -15.58
CA GLY A 95 -3.89 2.53 -15.62
C GLY A 95 -3.91 1.14 -16.24
N HIS A 96 -3.18 0.24 -15.64
CA HIS A 96 -3.10 -1.16 -16.04
C HIS A 96 -3.65 -2.04 -14.92
N ILE A 97 -4.14 -3.22 -15.27
CA ILE A 97 -4.59 -4.18 -14.26
C ILE A 97 -3.37 -4.89 -13.69
N ILE A 98 -3.12 -4.69 -12.39
CA ILE A 98 -2.00 -5.32 -11.68
C ILE A 98 -2.51 -5.99 -10.41
N SER A 99 -1.79 -7.01 -9.94
CA SER A 99 -2.21 -7.80 -8.79
C SER A 99 -1.82 -7.18 -7.45
N GLY A 100 -0.72 -6.46 -7.41
CA GLY A 100 -0.10 -6.02 -6.16
C GLY A 100 0.74 -7.10 -5.49
N HIS A 101 0.99 -8.22 -6.17
CA HIS A 101 1.86 -9.30 -5.68
C HIS A 101 3.29 -8.99 -6.10
N VAL A 102 4.05 -8.47 -5.15
CA VAL A 102 5.41 -7.99 -5.40
C VAL A 102 6.40 -9.15 -5.31
N LEU A 103 7.22 -9.32 -6.33
CA LEU A 103 8.24 -10.38 -6.37
C LEU A 103 9.52 -9.95 -5.67
N MET A 104 9.91 -8.69 -5.85
CA MET A 104 11.16 -8.17 -5.30
C MET A 104 11.14 -6.65 -5.31
N SER A 105 12.03 -6.04 -4.53
CA SER A 105 12.32 -4.62 -4.59
C SER A 105 13.66 -4.41 -5.29
N ALA A 106 13.84 -3.22 -5.84
CA ALA A 106 15.07 -2.83 -6.51
C ALA A 106 15.48 -1.43 -6.05
N LYS A 107 16.79 -1.17 -6.10
CA LYS A 107 17.34 0.14 -5.72
C LYS A 107 17.38 1.04 -6.94
N ILE A 108 16.89 2.26 -6.79
CA ILE A 108 17.01 3.28 -7.83
C ILE A 108 18.45 3.80 -7.79
N ILE A 109 19.19 3.63 -8.87
CA ILE A 109 20.58 4.05 -8.95
C ILE A 109 20.79 5.34 -9.73
N GLN A 110 19.80 5.77 -10.51
CA GLN A 110 19.91 7.00 -11.30
C GLN A 110 18.52 7.52 -11.67
N ILE A 111 18.36 8.83 -11.58
CA ILE A 111 17.16 9.53 -12.03
C ILE A 111 17.61 10.61 -13.00
N LYS A 112 17.03 10.61 -14.22
CA LYS A 112 17.28 11.64 -15.21
C LYS A 112 16.03 12.46 -15.42
N ASP A 113 16.17 13.77 -15.28
CA ASP A 113 15.10 14.69 -15.64
C ASP A 113 15.21 15.01 -17.13
N LEU A 114 14.22 14.56 -17.87
CA LEU A 114 14.11 14.89 -19.29
C LEU A 114 13.21 16.10 -19.41
N SER A 115 13.83 17.26 -19.64
CA SER A 115 13.06 18.47 -19.90
C SER A 115 12.35 18.32 -21.23
N LEU A 116 11.04 18.17 -21.17
CA LEU A 116 10.20 18.22 -22.35
C LEU A 116 9.83 19.67 -22.58
N ILE A 117 10.55 20.32 -23.48
CA ILE A 117 10.23 21.69 -23.86
C ILE A 117 9.16 21.64 -24.93
N HIS A 118 8.00 22.13 -24.59
CA HIS A 118 6.89 22.26 -25.53
C HIS A 118 6.91 23.69 -26.06
N ILE A 119 7.12 23.75 -27.27
CA ILE A 119 7.17 25.02 -27.96
C ILE A 119 5.83 25.24 -28.68
#